data_b3f8ae53dafdbb2ff199920a1748bf52
#
_entry.id   b3f8ae53dafdbb2ff199920a1748bf52
#
_cell.length_a   1.000
_cell.length_b   1.000
_cell.length_c   1.000
_cell.angle_alpha   90.00
_cell.angle_beta   90.00
_cell.angle_gamma   90.00
#
_symmetry.space_group_name_H-M   'P 1'
#
loop_
_entity.id
_entity.type
_entity.pdbx_description
1 polymer ?
#
loop_
_entity_poly.entity_id
_entity_poly.type
_entity_poly.pdbx_seq_one_letter_code
_entity_poly.pdbx_strand_id
1 'polypeptide(L)'
;MNLVVTVPKWFWPEWIAEGDAVGEPYTGEEWGFFLGGNRPPIGKGDRLYIVAHGLLRGYAPVTRLAGPEETGRGWAICREGGGVAVTIDEPIKGFQGFRKVWWPASAEKEFPDWKTKGVIL
;
A
#
# COMPACT_ATOMS: atom_id res chain seq x y z
N MET A 1 -6.04 7.81 -9.99
CA MET A 1 -5.03 6.91 -10.58
C MET A 1 -4.53 5.95 -9.52
N ASN A 2 -4.46 4.67 -9.81
CA ASN A 2 -3.91 3.69 -8.87
C ASN A 2 -2.40 3.82 -8.78
N LEU A 3 -1.87 3.82 -7.57
CA LEU A 3 -0.45 3.93 -7.31
C LEU A 3 0.05 2.73 -6.49
N VAL A 4 1.36 2.53 -6.51
CA VAL A 4 2.02 1.48 -5.74
C VAL A 4 3.16 2.09 -4.92
N VAL A 5 3.27 1.65 -3.66
CA VAL A 5 4.30 2.08 -2.71
C VAL A 5 4.93 0.87 -2.05
N THR A 6 6.08 1.08 -1.42
CA THR A 6 6.82 0.01 -0.73
C THR A 6 6.83 0.25 0.77
N VAL A 7 6.51 -0.78 1.52
CA VAL A 7 6.69 -0.81 2.97
C VAL A 7 8.09 -1.36 3.25
N PRO A 8 8.97 -0.64 3.98
CA PRO A 8 10.29 -1.14 4.32
C PRO A 8 10.23 -2.44 5.11
N LYS A 9 11.24 -3.30 4.93
CA LYS A 9 11.32 -4.60 5.61
C LYS A 9 11.20 -4.48 7.13
N TRP A 10 11.89 -3.50 7.70
CA TRP A 10 11.91 -3.29 9.15
C TRP A 10 10.56 -2.82 9.70
N PHE A 11 9.70 -2.24 8.86
CA PHE A 11 8.39 -1.74 9.27
C PHE A 11 7.27 -2.78 9.07
N TRP A 12 7.53 -3.84 8.29
CA TRP A 12 6.51 -4.84 7.96
C TRP A 12 5.87 -5.49 9.19
N PRO A 13 6.63 -5.89 10.24
CA PRO A 13 6.01 -6.45 11.45
C PRO A 13 5.07 -5.47 12.16
N GLU A 14 5.43 -4.19 12.24
CA GLU A 14 4.58 -3.17 12.83
C GLU A 14 3.35 -2.91 11.97
N TRP A 15 3.51 -2.88 10.65
CA TRP A 15 2.43 -2.73 9.70
C TRP A 15 1.34 -3.79 9.92
N ILE A 16 1.76 -5.03 10.11
CA ILE A 16 0.86 -6.14 10.42
C ILE A 16 0.23 -5.97 11.79
N ALA A 17 1.04 -5.67 12.80
CA ALA A 17 0.58 -5.55 14.19
C ALA A 17 -0.43 -4.41 14.39
N GLU A 18 -0.31 -3.34 13.63
CA GLU A 18 -1.24 -2.21 13.68
C GLU A 18 -2.57 -2.49 12.99
N GLY A 19 -2.70 -3.61 12.28
CA GLY A 19 -3.90 -3.92 11.53
C GLY A 19 -4.03 -3.15 10.22
N ASP A 20 -2.94 -2.56 9.77
CA ASP A 20 -2.87 -1.72 8.59
C ASP A 20 -2.56 -2.52 7.32
N ALA A 21 -2.23 -3.78 7.47
CA ALA A 21 -1.77 -4.61 6.36
C ALA A 21 -2.92 -5.05 5.47
N VAL A 22 -2.65 -5.10 4.17
CA VAL A 22 -3.57 -5.69 3.20
C VAL A 22 -3.88 -7.13 3.59
N GLY A 23 -5.06 -7.60 3.26
CA GLY A 23 -5.50 -8.94 3.64
C GLY A 23 -6.16 -9.01 5.01
N GLU A 24 -5.99 -8.00 5.85
CA GLU A 24 -6.71 -7.92 7.12
C GLU A 24 -8.09 -7.29 6.92
N PRO A 25 -9.07 -7.64 7.75
CA PRO A 25 -10.39 -7.01 7.68
C PRO A 25 -10.33 -5.52 7.97
N TYR A 26 -11.19 -4.76 7.30
CA TYR A 26 -11.33 -3.34 7.59
C TYR A 26 -11.87 -3.13 9.02
N THR A 27 -11.15 -2.33 9.82
CA THR A 27 -11.47 -2.09 11.23
C THR A 27 -12.25 -0.81 11.47
N GLY A 28 -12.52 -0.03 10.44
CA GLY A 28 -13.13 1.29 10.56
C GLY A 28 -12.12 2.42 10.71
N GLU A 29 -10.84 2.10 10.76
CA GLU A 29 -9.76 3.09 10.90
C GLU A 29 -9.22 3.54 9.58
N GLU A 30 -8.77 4.79 9.54
CA GLU A 30 -8.08 5.36 8.39
C GLU A 30 -6.59 5.47 8.70
N TRP A 31 -5.76 5.04 7.76
CA TRP A 31 -4.31 5.08 7.85
C TRP A 31 -3.73 6.00 6.79
N GLY A 32 -2.63 6.65 7.08
CA GLY A 32 -1.96 7.55 6.16
C GLY A 32 -0.59 7.01 5.72
N PHE A 33 -0.33 7.04 4.42
CA PHE A 33 1.00 6.78 3.88
C PHE A 33 1.61 8.11 3.45
N PHE A 34 2.67 8.53 4.12
CA PHE A 34 3.28 9.85 3.92
C PHE A 34 4.28 9.86 2.77
N LEU A 35 4.17 10.89 1.94
CA LEU A 35 5.06 11.13 0.82
C LEU A 35 5.51 12.59 0.83
N GLY A 36 6.81 12.80 0.65
CA GLY A 36 7.34 14.14 0.39
C GLY A 36 7.21 14.51 -1.08
N GLY A 37 7.61 15.73 -1.44
CA GLY A 37 7.64 16.17 -2.82
C GLY A 37 6.29 16.66 -3.34
N ASN A 38 6.04 16.41 -4.61
CA ASN A 38 4.85 16.89 -5.29
C ASN A 38 3.60 16.10 -4.93
N ARG A 39 2.44 16.72 -5.13
CA ARG A 39 1.15 16.07 -4.90
C ARG A 39 1.04 14.77 -5.70
N PRO A 40 0.81 13.62 -5.05
CA PRO A 40 0.60 12.37 -5.77
C PRO A 40 -0.75 12.38 -6.52
N PRO A 41 -0.81 11.79 -7.73
CA PRO A 41 -2.02 11.83 -8.56
C PRO A 41 -3.01 10.71 -8.17
N ILE A 42 -3.49 10.74 -6.93
CA ILE A 42 -4.38 9.73 -6.39
C ILE A 42 -5.46 10.40 -5.54
N GLY A 43 -6.63 9.81 -5.48
CA GLY A 43 -7.74 10.32 -4.69
C GLY A 43 -8.74 9.23 -4.31
N LYS A 44 -9.83 9.66 -3.71
CA LYS A 44 -10.88 8.75 -3.25
C LYS A 44 -11.35 7.82 -4.36
N GLY A 45 -11.45 6.53 -4.04
CA GLY A 45 -11.89 5.50 -4.97
C GLY A 45 -10.74 4.83 -5.72
N ASP A 46 -9.55 5.42 -5.69
CA ASP A 46 -8.37 4.78 -6.25
C ASP A 46 -7.83 3.72 -5.29
N ARG A 47 -6.89 2.92 -5.78
CA ARG A 47 -6.25 1.89 -4.98
C ARG A 47 -4.81 2.25 -4.69
N LEU A 48 -4.39 2.06 -3.45
CA LEU A 48 -2.99 2.11 -3.06
C LEU A 48 -2.48 0.69 -2.91
N TYR A 49 -1.64 0.26 -3.85
CA TYR A 49 -1.02 -1.06 -3.84
C TYR A 49 0.21 -1.06 -2.96
N ILE A 50 0.42 -2.15 -2.25
CA ILE A 50 1.47 -2.28 -1.24
C ILE A 50 2.45 -3.37 -1.65
N VAL A 51 3.73 -3.00 -1.73
CA VAL A 51 4.84 -3.92 -1.97
C VAL A 51 5.64 -4.05 -0.68
N ALA A 52 6.01 -5.26 -0.32
CA ALA A 52 6.90 -5.54 0.81
C ALA A 52 7.65 -6.85 0.56
N HIS A 53 8.91 -6.91 0.98
CA HIS A 53 9.77 -8.09 0.81
C HIS A 53 9.77 -8.62 -0.64
N GLY A 54 9.88 -7.70 -1.61
CA GLY A 54 10.04 -8.06 -3.01
C GLY A 54 8.80 -8.58 -3.73
N LEU A 55 7.63 -8.50 -3.12
CA LEU A 55 6.38 -8.97 -3.71
C LEU A 55 5.25 -7.95 -3.54
N LEU A 56 4.37 -7.89 -4.53
CA LEU A 56 3.09 -7.21 -4.36
C LEU A 56 2.28 -8.00 -3.33
N ARG A 57 1.77 -7.32 -2.30
CA ARG A 57 1.01 -7.94 -1.20
C ARG A 57 -0.48 -7.71 -1.29
N GLY A 58 -0.89 -6.64 -1.98
CA GLY A 58 -2.29 -6.31 -2.12
C GLY A 58 -2.53 -4.83 -2.25
N TYR A 59 -3.76 -4.40 -2.00
CA TYR A 59 -4.12 -2.98 -2.07
C TYR A 59 -5.14 -2.61 -1.01
N ALA A 60 -5.18 -1.32 -0.68
CA ALA A 60 -6.20 -0.72 0.17
C ALA A 60 -6.94 0.38 -0.61
N PRO A 61 -8.26 0.51 -0.44
CA PRO A 61 -9.01 1.61 -1.03
C PRO A 61 -8.61 2.95 -0.43
N VAL A 62 -8.40 3.95 -1.29
CA VAL A 62 -8.04 5.31 -0.86
C VAL A 62 -9.31 6.04 -0.45
N THR A 63 -9.28 6.65 0.73
CA THR A 63 -10.39 7.43 1.27
C THR A 63 -10.27 8.91 0.91
N ARG A 64 -9.05 9.46 0.94
CA ARG A 64 -8.77 10.85 0.59
C ARG A 64 -7.26 11.09 0.48
N LEU A 65 -6.91 12.25 -0.04
CA LEU A 65 -5.53 12.72 -0.06
C LEU A 65 -5.44 13.96 0.86
N ALA A 66 -4.61 13.87 1.89
CA ALA A 66 -4.38 14.98 2.82
C ALA A 66 -3.15 15.76 2.40
N GLY A 67 -3.28 17.09 2.33
CA GLY A 67 -2.20 17.98 1.95
C GLY A 67 -1.36 18.47 3.12
N PRO A 68 -0.29 19.25 2.82
CA PRO A 68 0.62 19.77 3.84
C PRO A 68 -0.04 20.63 4.93
N GLU A 69 -1.12 21.31 4.61
CA GLU A 69 -1.86 22.14 5.57
C GLU A 69 -2.47 21.30 6.69
N GLU A 70 -2.89 20.09 6.37
CA GLU A 70 -3.46 19.18 7.36
C GLU A 70 -2.38 18.37 8.06
N THR A 71 -1.41 17.85 7.30
CA THR A 71 -0.41 16.91 7.82
C THR A 71 0.74 17.61 8.55
N GLY A 72 0.98 18.89 8.26
CA GLY A 72 2.17 19.62 8.73
C GLY A 72 3.46 19.22 8.02
N ARG A 73 3.38 18.23 7.10
CA ARG A 73 4.54 17.72 6.35
C ARG A 73 4.08 16.98 5.09
N GLY A 74 4.49 17.36 3.92
CA GLY A 74 4.18 16.64 2.69
C GLY A 74 2.72 16.19 2.55
N TRP A 75 2.53 15.10 1.83
CA TRP A 75 1.21 14.55 1.49
C TRP A 75 0.98 13.21 2.19
N ALA A 76 -0.26 12.94 2.57
CA ALA A 76 -0.64 11.65 3.12
C ALA A 76 -1.73 11.04 2.23
N ILE A 77 -1.46 9.86 1.69
CA ILE A 77 -2.50 9.06 1.02
C ILE A 77 -3.25 8.32 2.11
N CYS A 78 -4.46 8.77 2.39
CA CYS A 78 -5.30 8.19 3.43
C CYS A 78 -6.13 7.05 2.84
N ARG A 79 -6.19 5.94 3.55
CA ARG A 79 -6.82 4.72 3.09
C ARG A 79 -7.41 3.94 4.25
N GLU A 80 -8.25 3.00 3.93
CA GLU A 80 -8.76 2.07 4.92
C GLU A 80 -7.64 1.18 5.46
N GLY A 81 -7.68 0.89 6.75
CA GLY A 81 -6.86 -0.16 7.34
C GLY A 81 -7.30 -1.51 6.80
N GLY A 82 -6.36 -2.39 6.52
CA GLY A 82 -6.64 -3.64 5.86
C GLY A 82 -6.73 -3.50 4.35
N GLY A 83 -7.49 -4.37 3.71
CA GLY A 83 -7.68 -4.35 2.27
C GLY A 83 -7.68 -5.74 1.64
N VAL A 84 -7.34 -5.79 0.36
CA VAL A 84 -7.43 -7.02 -0.43
C VAL A 84 -6.03 -7.57 -0.73
N ALA A 85 -5.78 -8.82 -0.35
CA ALA A 85 -4.50 -9.50 -0.61
C ALA A 85 -4.50 -10.05 -2.03
N VAL A 86 -3.73 -9.42 -2.90
CA VAL A 86 -3.49 -9.86 -4.28
C VAL A 86 -2.02 -9.72 -4.61
N THR A 87 -1.56 -10.49 -5.59
CA THR A 87 -0.20 -10.40 -6.10
C THR A 87 -0.19 -10.57 -7.62
N ILE A 88 1.00 -10.42 -8.21
CA ILE A 88 1.26 -10.71 -9.62
C ILE A 88 2.44 -11.68 -9.69
N ASP A 89 2.64 -12.32 -10.84
CA ASP A 89 3.74 -13.28 -11.02
C ASP A 89 5.12 -12.62 -10.97
N GLU A 90 5.20 -11.35 -11.35
CA GLU A 90 6.44 -10.59 -11.36
C GLU A 90 6.83 -10.17 -9.93
N PRO A 91 8.06 -10.47 -9.47
CA PRO A 91 8.56 -9.88 -8.22
C PRO A 91 8.79 -8.38 -8.41
N ILE A 92 8.61 -7.61 -7.34
CA ILE A 92 8.76 -6.15 -7.38
C ILE A 92 9.81 -5.74 -6.36
N LYS A 93 10.96 -5.27 -6.84
CA LYS A 93 11.99 -4.72 -5.98
C LYS A 93 11.48 -3.43 -5.32
N GLY A 94 11.70 -3.29 -4.02
CA GLY A 94 11.31 -2.10 -3.26
C GLY A 94 11.92 -0.81 -3.84
N PHE A 95 11.18 0.29 -3.71
CA PHE A 95 11.55 1.60 -4.22
C PHE A 95 11.07 2.69 -3.26
N GLN A 96 11.61 3.89 -3.39
CA GLN A 96 11.15 5.06 -2.64
C GLN A 96 10.06 5.80 -3.40
N GLY A 97 9.16 6.47 -2.65
CA GLY A 97 8.07 7.23 -3.23
C GLY A 97 6.97 6.34 -3.78
N PHE A 98 6.40 6.75 -4.88
CA PHE A 98 5.32 6.01 -5.51
C PHE A 98 5.64 5.75 -6.98
N ARG A 99 4.94 4.74 -7.55
CA ARG A 99 4.92 4.50 -9.00
C ARG A 99 3.48 4.28 -9.44
N LYS A 100 3.23 4.55 -10.71
CA LYS A 100 1.94 4.18 -11.32
C LYS A 100 1.91 2.67 -11.48
N VAL A 101 0.75 2.08 -11.28
CA VAL A 101 0.54 0.66 -11.52
C VAL A 101 0.79 0.36 -13.00
N TRP A 102 1.66 -0.62 -13.29
CA TRP A 102 2.08 -0.96 -14.65
C TRP A 102 1.55 -2.31 -15.15
N TRP A 103 0.78 -3.01 -14.33
CA TRP A 103 0.21 -4.31 -14.71
C TRP A 103 -1.28 -4.18 -14.93
N PRO A 104 -1.88 -5.03 -15.81
CA PRO A 104 -3.33 -5.05 -15.98
C PRO A 104 -4.00 -5.77 -14.81
N ALA A 105 -5.25 -5.42 -14.53
CA ALA A 105 -6.02 -6.06 -13.46
C ALA A 105 -6.09 -7.58 -13.64
N SER A 106 -6.09 -8.07 -14.87
CA SER A 106 -6.11 -9.51 -15.18
C SER A 106 -4.88 -10.27 -14.72
N ALA A 107 -3.77 -9.56 -14.43
CA ALA A 107 -2.56 -10.18 -13.88
C ALA A 107 -2.65 -10.41 -12.38
N GLU A 108 -3.61 -9.79 -11.71
CA GLU A 108 -3.76 -9.93 -10.26
C GLU A 108 -4.42 -11.23 -9.90
N LYS A 109 -3.87 -11.90 -8.89
CA LYS A 109 -4.38 -13.16 -8.36
C LYS A 109 -4.40 -13.12 -6.84
N GLU A 110 -5.25 -13.93 -6.23
CA GLU A 110 -5.32 -14.04 -4.77
C GLU A 110 -3.96 -14.38 -4.18
N PHE A 111 -3.69 -13.84 -3.00
CA PHE A 111 -2.43 -14.05 -2.30
C PHE A 111 -2.70 -14.53 -0.86
N PRO A 112 -3.09 -15.80 -0.66
CA PRO A 112 -3.40 -16.30 0.67
C PRO A 112 -2.20 -16.24 1.63
N ASP A 113 -0.97 -16.37 1.11
CA ASP A 113 0.26 -16.30 1.89
C ASP A 113 0.87 -14.90 1.94
N TRP A 114 0.07 -13.85 1.77
CA TRP A 114 0.54 -12.47 1.68
C TRP A 114 1.39 -12.02 2.88
N LYS A 115 1.16 -12.61 4.05
CA LYS A 115 1.80 -12.23 5.31
C LYS A 115 3.22 -12.78 5.45
N THR A 116 3.47 -13.97 4.94
CA THR A 116 4.69 -14.73 5.23
C THR A 116 5.56 -15.07 4.02
N LYS A 117 4.97 -15.20 2.84
CA LYS A 117 5.72 -15.65 1.66
C LYS A 117 6.86 -14.68 1.32
N GLY A 118 8.08 -15.22 1.25
CA GLY A 118 9.27 -14.45 0.91
C GLY A 118 9.75 -13.49 2.00
N VAL A 119 9.13 -13.52 3.18
CA VAL A 119 9.55 -12.69 4.31
C VAL A 119 10.76 -13.32 4.97
N ILE A 120 11.84 -12.54 5.08
CA ILE A 120 13.07 -12.95 5.74
C ILE A 120 13.08 -12.32 7.13
N LEU A 121 13.07 -13.18 8.12
CA LEU A 121 13.09 -12.76 9.54
C LEU A 121 14.52 -12.68 10.07
#